data_8c87d065a08877e444bcac2e72f52eb3
#
_entry.id   8c87d065a08877e444bcac2e72f52eb3
#
_cell.length_a   1.000
_cell.length_b   1.000
_cell.length_c   1.000
_cell.angle_alpha   90.00
_cell.angle_beta   90.00
_cell.angle_gamma   90.00
#
_symmetry.space_group_name_H-M   'P 1'
#
loop_
_entity.id
_entity.type
_entity.pdbx_description
1 polymer ?
#
loop_
_entity_poly.entity_id
_entity_poly.type
_entity_poly.pdbx_seq_one_letter_code
_entity_poly.pdbx_strand_id
1 'polypeptide(L)'
;MINKGINIAAPGVLSFHNAPNSSLVLGAAAPAGERRVAPMLEAMAGPDWPGIAAADIRAEKWNKLLLNVAINPLTALAGAYSGEAMRHPQGAALGMRLIEETLAVARAIGIDLDVAPAQRIQRARDIGNFKTSMAVDAEQGKPLEIEAIAGAVLELAQLTRTATPALEAIYMAAKVLDSVLARKRAAGAAGS
;
A
#
# COMPACT_ATOMS: atom_id res chain seq x y z
N MET A 1 -4.38 12.75 2.23
CA MET A 1 -3.16 13.03 1.47
C MET A 1 -2.53 11.72 1.03
N ILE A 2 -2.08 11.65 -0.20
CA ILE A 2 -1.31 10.52 -0.74
C ILE A 2 -0.05 11.11 -1.37
N ASN A 3 1.11 10.60 -1.00
CA ASN A 3 2.37 10.88 -1.68
C ASN A 3 2.72 9.72 -2.61
N LYS A 4 3.29 10.01 -3.75
CA LYS A 4 3.79 9.05 -4.72
C LYS A 4 5.26 9.35 -4.98
N GLY A 5 6.14 8.37 -4.74
CA GLY A 5 7.57 8.48 -5.08
C GLY A 5 8.44 9.26 -4.08
N ILE A 6 8.03 9.40 -2.81
CA ILE A 6 8.81 10.07 -1.78
C ILE A 6 9.16 9.08 -0.68
N ASN A 7 10.44 9.02 -0.30
CA ASN A 7 10.93 8.27 0.84
C ASN A 7 11.71 9.18 1.81
N ILE A 8 11.73 8.80 3.07
CA ILE A 8 12.60 9.42 4.06
C ILE A 8 13.95 8.72 3.98
N ALA A 9 14.97 9.41 3.49
CA ALA A 9 16.34 8.87 3.38
C ALA A 9 17.10 8.96 4.70
N ALA A 10 16.84 10.02 5.48
CA ALA A 10 17.36 10.24 6.83
C ALA A 10 16.43 11.23 7.55
N PRO A 11 16.54 11.40 8.87
CA PRO A 11 15.80 12.45 9.59
C PRO A 11 15.97 13.81 8.92
N GLY A 12 14.85 14.40 8.47
CA GLY A 12 14.83 15.70 7.77
C GLY A 12 15.25 15.64 6.30
N VAL A 13 15.59 14.47 5.74
CA VAL A 13 16.00 14.30 4.34
C VAL A 13 14.99 13.46 3.59
N LEU A 14 14.37 14.04 2.58
CA LEU A 14 13.48 13.34 1.66
C LEU A 14 14.24 12.96 0.39
N SER A 15 14.12 11.71 -0.04
CA SER A 15 14.56 11.26 -1.36
C SER A 15 13.36 11.09 -2.26
N PHE A 16 13.51 11.57 -3.49
CA PHE A 16 12.52 11.40 -4.53
C PHE A 16 12.98 10.27 -5.44
N HIS A 17 12.17 9.24 -5.56
CA HIS A 17 12.32 8.34 -6.69
C HIS A 17 11.77 9.07 -7.90
N ASN A 18 12.66 9.48 -8.78
CA ASN A 18 12.41 10.28 -9.97
C ASN A 18 11.53 9.51 -10.96
N ALA A 19 10.28 9.30 -10.56
CA ALA A 19 9.26 8.79 -11.44
C ALA A 19 8.55 10.01 -12.03
N PRO A 20 8.30 10.03 -13.33
CA PRO A 20 7.56 11.12 -14.00
C PRO A 20 6.13 11.30 -13.49
N ASN A 21 5.74 10.53 -12.47
CA ASN A 21 4.44 10.51 -11.84
C ASN A 21 4.49 10.78 -10.32
N SER A 22 5.58 11.35 -9.80
CA SER A 22 5.61 11.82 -8.41
C SER A 22 4.60 12.95 -8.25
N SER A 23 3.68 12.83 -7.33
CA SER A 23 2.64 13.83 -7.11
C SER A 23 2.13 13.81 -5.67
N LEU A 24 1.69 14.98 -5.23
CA LEU A 24 0.95 15.14 -3.99
C LEU A 24 -0.54 15.16 -4.31
N VAL A 25 -1.26 14.14 -3.89
CA VAL A 25 -2.71 14.08 -4.08
C VAL A 25 -3.41 14.44 -2.79
N LEU A 26 -4.20 15.51 -2.82
CA LEU A 26 -5.04 15.94 -1.71
C LEU A 26 -6.51 15.89 -2.11
N GLY A 27 -7.35 15.58 -1.14
CA GLY A 27 -8.79 15.64 -1.30
C GLY A 27 -9.47 15.73 0.06
N ALA A 28 -10.68 16.23 0.09
CA ALA A 28 -11.48 16.32 1.28
C ALA A 28 -12.06 14.95 1.65
N ALA A 29 -11.97 14.56 2.91
CA ALA A 29 -12.63 13.37 3.43
C ALA A 29 -14.13 13.60 3.69
N ALA A 30 -14.54 14.88 3.77
CA ALA A 30 -15.93 15.32 3.94
C ALA A 30 -16.09 16.69 3.26
N PRO A 31 -17.33 17.07 2.85
CA PRO A 31 -17.58 18.30 2.11
C PRO A 31 -17.06 19.58 2.79
N ALA A 32 -17.11 19.63 4.12
CA ALA A 32 -16.59 20.78 4.88
C ALA A 32 -15.07 21.03 4.70
N GLY A 33 -14.32 20.02 4.21
CA GLY A 33 -12.88 20.10 3.96
C GLY A 33 -12.51 20.64 2.59
N GLU A 34 -13.43 20.67 1.62
CA GLU A 34 -13.14 20.99 0.21
C GLU A 34 -12.45 22.34 0.02
N ARG A 35 -12.93 23.38 0.73
CA ARG A 35 -12.36 24.74 0.68
C ARG A 35 -10.89 24.82 1.13
N ARG A 36 -10.37 23.80 1.82
CA ARG A 36 -8.99 23.75 2.31
C ARG A 36 -8.04 23.07 1.33
N VAL A 37 -8.55 22.33 0.36
CA VAL A 37 -7.72 21.53 -0.55
C VAL A 37 -6.82 22.41 -1.40
N ALA A 38 -7.37 23.43 -2.07
CA ALA A 38 -6.60 24.29 -2.95
C ALA A 38 -5.50 25.09 -2.21
N PRO A 39 -5.77 25.78 -1.08
CA PRO A 39 -4.71 26.47 -0.34
C PRO A 39 -3.62 25.52 0.19
N MET A 40 -3.98 24.30 0.60
CA MET A 40 -3.01 23.31 1.06
C MET A 40 -2.14 22.80 -0.11
N LEU A 41 -2.72 22.58 -1.27
CA LEU A 41 -1.95 22.20 -2.46
C LEU A 41 -0.98 23.31 -2.87
N GLU A 42 -1.42 24.55 -2.89
CA GLU A 42 -0.57 25.70 -3.19
C GLU A 42 0.61 25.83 -2.24
N ALA A 43 0.38 25.59 -0.94
CA ALA A 43 1.42 25.66 0.08
C ALA A 43 2.40 24.47 0.04
N MET A 44 1.98 23.30 -0.44
CA MET A 44 2.74 22.05 -0.33
C MET A 44 3.30 21.55 -1.66
N ALA A 45 2.72 21.94 -2.79
CA ALA A 45 3.20 21.54 -4.12
C ALA A 45 4.46 22.33 -4.50
N GLY A 46 5.32 21.70 -5.29
CA GLY A 46 6.55 22.29 -5.81
C GLY A 46 6.78 21.92 -7.27
N PRO A 47 7.83 22.49 -7.90
CA PRO A 47 8.13 22.22 -9.31
C PRO A 47 8.32 20.75 -9.64
N ASP A 48 8.90 20.01 -8.70
CA ASP A 48 9.23 18.58 -8.88
C ASP A 48 8.12 17.63 -8.45
N TRP A 49 7.04 18.15 -7.84
CA TRP A 49 5.91 17.37 -7.35
C TRP A 49 4.60 18.16 -7.46
N PRO A 50 3.94 18.05 -8.57
CA PRO A 50 2.69 18.75 -8.76
C PRO A 50 1.64 18.31 -7.76
N GLY A 51 0.88 19.28 -7.26
CA GLY A 51 -0.30 19.04 -6.44
C GLY A 51 -1.49 18.68 -7.31
N ILE A 52 -2.18 17.60 -6.94
CA ILE A 52 -3.40 17.13 -7.61
C ILE A 52 -4.56 17.17 -6.62
N ALA A 53 -5.62 17.91 -6.96
CA ALA A 53 -6.88 17.84 -6.22
C ALA A 53 -7.63 16.57 -6.64
N ALA A 54 -7.87 15.68 -5.70
CA ALA A 54 -8.69 14.50 -5.94
C ALA A 54 -10.17 14.83 -5.81
N ALA A 55 -10.95 14.45 -6.81
CA ALA A 55 -12.41 14.52 -6.74
C ALA A 55 -12.96 13.58 -5.65
N ASP A 56 -12.38 12.40 -5.49
CA ASP A 56 -12.65 11.46 -4.41
C ASP A 56 -11.35 10.91 -3.85
N ILE A 57 -10.94 11.43 -2.70
CA ILE A 57 -9.72 10.97 -2.00
C ILE A 57 -9.85 9.55 -1.46
N ARG A 58 -11.06 9.06 -1.22
CA ARG A 58 -11.28 7.69 -0.76
C ARG A 58 -11.00 6.72 -1.90
N ALA A 59 -11.52 6.98 -3.08
CA ALA A 59 -11.23 6.20 -4.29
C ALA A 59 -9.72 6.17 -4.58
N GLU A 60 -9.03 7.31 -4.49
CA GLU A 60 -7.57 7.38 -4.66
C GLU A 60 -6.80 6.56 -3.63
N LYS A 61 -7.22 6.58 -2.36
CA LYS A 61 -6.61 5.75 -1.32
C LYS A 61 -6.80 4.26 -1.59
N TRP A 62 -8.01 3.85 -1.93
CA TRP A 62 -8.30 2.46 -2.25
C TRP A 62 -7.55 2.00 -3.51
N ASN A 63 -7.45 2.86 -4.51
CA ASN A 63 -6.68 2.60 -5.70
C ASN A 63 -5.19 2.31 -5.42
N LYS A 64 -4.58 3.05 -4.48
CA LYS A 64 -3.23 2.77 -3.98
C LYS A 64 -3.19 1.48 -3.15
N LEU A 65 -4.19 1.27 -2.31
CA LEU A 65 -4.30 0.13 -1.41
C LEU A 65 -4.35 -1.21 -2.15
N LEU A 66 -5.01 -1.27 -3.32
CA LEU A 66 -5.06 -2.48 -4.15
C LEU A 66 -3.67 -3.08 -4.43
N LEU A 67 -2.70 -2.24 -4.80
CA LEU A 67 -1.33 -2.72 -5.05
C LEU A 67 -0.60 -3.04 -3.74
N ASN A 68 -0.79 -2.23 -2.70
CA ASN A 68 -0.14 -2.48 -1.41
C ASN A 68 -0.58 -3.82 -0.82
N VAL A 69 -1.88 -4.12 -0.86
CA VAL A 69 -2.43 -5.41 -0.39
C VAL A 69 -1.88 -6.58 -1.20
N ALA A 70 -1.78 -6.43 -2.53
CA ALA A 70 -1.35 -7.49 -3.41
C ALA A 70 0.16 -7.80 -3.32
N ILE A 71 1.01 -6.78 -3.10
CA ILE A 71 2.45 -6.92 -3.29
C ILE A 71 3.20 -6.88 -1.96
N ASN A 72 2.83 -5.96 -1.04
CA ASN A 72 3.64 -5.72 0.15
C ASN A 72 3.78 -6.94 1.07
N PRO A 73 2.70 -7.62 1.49
CA PRO A 73 2.83 -8.80 2.34
C PRO A 73 3.58 -9.94 1.65
N LEU A 74 3.31 -10.16 0.35
CA LEU A 74 3.96 -11.22 -0.42
C LEU A 74 5.47 -10.98 -0.52
N THR A 75 5.91 -9.76 -0.84
CA THR A 75 7.34 -9.44 -0.96
C THR A 75 8.06 -9.46 0.39
N ALA A 76 7.40 -9.04 1.47
CA ALA A 76 7.96 -9.13 2.81
C ALA A 76 8.14 -10.59 3.27
N LEU A 77 7.18 -11.45 2.98
CA LEU A 77 7.24 -12.89 3.31
C LEU A 77 8.27 -13.64 2.47
N ALA A 78 8.36 -13.32 1.18
CA ALA A 78 9.24 -14.01 0.24
C ALA A 78 10.68 -13.45 0.19
N GLY A 79 10.94 -12.26 0.77
CA GLY A 79 12.20 -11.55 0.58
C GLY A 79 12.44 -11.11 -0.87
N ALA A 80 11.38 -10.96 -1.66
CA ALA A 80 11.45 -10.76 -3.10
C ALA A 80 11.27 -9.28 -3.48
N TYR A 81 11.77 -8.91 -4.67
CA TYR A 81 11.42 -7.64 -5.30
C TYR A 81 10.01 -7.69 -5.90
N SER A 82 9.37 -6.54 -6.02
CA SER A 82 7.99 -6.40 -6.53
C SER A 82 7.80 -7.04 -7.92
N GLY A 83 8.65 -6.68 -8.88
CA GLY A 83 8.57 -7.22 -10.23
C GLY A 83 8.92 -8.71 -10.30
N GLU A 84 9.81 -9.20 -9.45
CA GLU A 84 10.14 -10.61 -9.32
C GLU A 84 8.92 -11.40 -8.83
N ALA A 85 8.30 -10.99 -7.75
CA ALA A 85 7.10 -11.59 -7.19
C ALA A 85 5.95 -11.63 -8.23
N MET A 86 5.74 -10.52 -8.96
CA MET A 86 4.64 -10.43 -9.93
C MET A 86 4.93 -11.11 -11.28
N ARG A 87 6.19 -11.38 -11.62
CA ARG A 87 6.53 -12.23 -12.79
C ARG A 87 6.39 -13.71 -12.48
N HIS A 88 6.52 -14.11 -11.23
CA HIS A 88 6.28 -15.49 -10.83
C HIS A 88 4.79 -15.85 -11.00
N PRO A 89 4.43 -16.96 -11.69
CA PRO A 89 3.03 -17.29 -11.97
C PRO A 89 2.14 -17.36 -10.73
N GLN A 90 2.61 -17.97 -9.64
CA GLN A 90 1.87 -18.07 -8.39
C GLN A 90 1.77 -16.74 -7.65
N GLY A 91 2.80 -15.90 -7.72
CA GLY A 91 2.77 -14.55 -7.14
C GLY A 91 1.75 -13.66 -7.86
N ALA A 92 1.72 -13.70 -9.19
CA ALA A 92 0.71 -13.00 -9.98
C ALA A 92 -0.71 -13.51 -9.71
N ALA A 93 -0.90 -14.83 -9.61
CA ALA A 93 -2.20 -15.42 -9.32
C ALA A 93 -2.71 -15.02 -7.92
N LEU A 94 -1.84 -15.05 -6.92
CA LEU A 94 -2.18 -14.58 -5.57
C LEU A 94 -2.48 -13.08 -5.56
N GLY A 95 -1.61 -12.26 -6.18
CA GLY A 95 -1.83 -10.82 -6.29
C GLY A 95 -3.16 -10.47 -6.96
N MET A 96 -3.55 -11.20 -7.99
CA MET A 96 -4.84 -11.04 -8.65
C MET A 96 -6.02 -11.28 -7.70
N ARG A 97 -6.00 -12.40 -6.97
CA ARG A 97 -7.04 -12.73 -5.98
C ARG A 97 -7.13 -11.67 -4.88
N LEU A 98 -6.00 -11.22 -4.36
CA LEU A 98 -5.95 -10.16 -3.34
C LEU A 98 -6.58 -8.84 -3.83
N ILE A 99 -6.33 -8.47 -5.09
CA ILE A 99 -6.96 -7.29 -5.70
C ILE A 99 -8.47 -7.51 -5.86
N GLU A 100 -8.90 -8.66 -6.35
CA GLU A 100 -10.32 -9.00 -6.55
C GLU A 100 -11.10 -8.95 -5.23
N GLU A 101 -10.57 -9.59 -4.17
CA GLU A 101 -11.17 -9.57 -2.84
C GLU A 101 -11.22 -8.15 -2.27
N THR A 102 -10.15 -7.36 -2.40
CA THR A 102 -10.10 -5.97 -1.95
C THR A 102 -11.10 -5.08 -2.71
N LEU A 103 -11.25 -5.29 -4.03
CA LEU A 103 -12.26 -4.61 -4.84
C LEU A 103 -13.69 -4.97 -4.42
N ALA A 104 -13.94 -6.23 -4.06
CA ALA A 104 -15.24 -6.66 -3.56
C ALA A 104 -15.61 -5.93 -2.26
N VAL A 105 -14.66 -5.81 -1.33
CA VAL A 105 -14.85 -5.05 -0.08
C VAL A 105 -15.07 -3.55 -0.38
N ALA A 106 -14.29 -2.96 -1.29
CA ALA A 106 -14.45 -1.55 -1.68
C ALA A 106 -15.86 -1.27 -2.20
N ARG A 107 -16.37 -2.12 -3.10
CA ARG A 107 -17.75 -2.02 -3.64
C ARG A 107 -18.80 -2.17 -2.55
N ALA A 108 -18.60 -3.09 -1.60
CA ALA A 108 -19.54 -3.32 -0.51
C ALA A 108 -19.70 -2.11 0.43
N ILE A 109 -18.69 -1.23 0.49
CA ILE A 109 -18.73 0.04 1.24
C ILE A 109 -19.02 1.26 0.35
N GLY A 110 -19.44 1.06 -0.89
CA GLY A 110 -19.83 2.13 -1.81
C GLY A 110 -18.68 2.83 -2.53
N ILE A 111 -17.49 2.22 -2.58
CA ILE A 111 -16.35 2.73 -3.34
C ILE A 111 -16.22 1.89 -4.62
N ASP A 112 -16.63 2.47 -5.73
CA ASP A 112 -16.50 1.83 -7.04
C ASP A 112 -15.22 2.28 -7.73
N LEU A 113 -14.39 1.31 -8.11
CA LEU A 113 -13.12 1.54 -8.77
C LEU A 113 -13.16 0.82 -10.13
N ASP A 114 -13.03 1.57 -11.20
CA ASP A 114 -12.86 1.01 -12.54
C ASP A 114 -11.42 0.50 -12.71
N VAL A 115 -11.17 -0.69 -12.19
CA VAL A 115 -9.84 -1.31 -12.17
C VAL A 115 -9.94 -2.75 -12.63
N ALA A 116 -9.19 -3.08 -13.69
CA ALA A 116 -8.97 -4.45 -14.11
C ALA A 116 -7.78 -5.06 -13.34
N PRO A 117 -7.98 -6.11 -12.51
CA PRO A 117 -6.90 -6.73 -11.73
C PRO A 117 -5.69 -7.16 -12.57
N ALA A 118 -5.94 -7.75 -13.74
CA ALA A 118 -4.88 -8.19 -14.66
C ALA A 118 -3.99 -7.02 -15.13
N GLN A 119 -4.57 -5.86 -15.43
CA GLN A 119 -3.81 -4.67 -15.82
C GLN A 119 -2.96 -4.14 -14.65
N ARG A 120 -3.45 -4.25 -13.41
CA ARG A 120 -2.68 -3.87 -12.22
C ARG A 120 -1.46 -4.76 -12.02
N ILE A 121 -1.62 -6.06 -12.17
CA ILE A 121 -0.51 -7.01 -12.10
C ILE A 121 0.48 -6.77 -13.24
N GLN A 122 0.00 -6.54 -14.46
CA GLN A 122 0.88 -6.22 -15.58
C GLN A 122 1.68 -4.93 -15.33
N ARG A 123 1.03 -3.88 -14.84
CA ARG A 123 1.71 -2.64 -14.47
C ARG A 123 2.77 -2.84 -13.37
N ALA A 124 2.50 -3.70 -12.39
CA ALA A 124 3.48 -4.03 -11.35
C ALA A 124 4.71 -4.77 -11.91
N ARG A 125 4.52 -5.60 -12.95
CA ARG A 125 5.63 -6.23 -13.70
C ARG A 125 6.47 -5.21 -14.45
N ASP A 126 5.81 -4.23 -15.09
CA ASP A 126 6.44 -3.24 -15.97
C ASP A 126 7.22 -2.17 -15.21
N ILE A 127 6.79 -1.81 -14.01
CA ILE A 127 7.49 -0.85 -13.12
C ILE A 127 8.89 -1.37 -12.74
N GLY A 128 9.10 -2.69 -12.79
CA GLY A 128 10.40 -3.29 -12.56
C GLY A 128 10.63 -3.74 -11.10
N ASN A 129 11.88 -4.00 -10.78
CA ASN A 129 12.27 -4.53 -9.48
C ASN A 129 12.57 -3.39 -8.50
N PHE A 130 11.66 -3.19 -7.57
CA PHE A 130 11.89 -2.34 -6.40
C PHE A 130 11.50 -3.11 -5.14
N LYS A 131 12.09 -2.77 -4.01
CA LYS A 131 11.65 -3.27 -2.71
C LYS A 131 10.44 -2.48 -2.25
N THR A 132 9.40 -3.19 -1.84
CA THR A 132 8.26 -2.53 -1.19
C THR A 132 8.67 -2.00 0.19
N SER A 133 7.96 -0.99 0.70
CA SER A 133 8.20 -0.47 2.06
C SER A 133 8.15 -1.58 3.11
N MET A 134 7.16 -2.46 3.03
CA MET A 134 7.02 -3.58 3.96
C MET A 134 8.17 -4.59 3.87
N ALA A 135 8.71 -4.86 2.68
CA ALA A 135 9.89 -5.70 2.52
C ALA A 135 11.14 -5.04 3.13
N VAL A 136 11.32 -3.74 2.96
CA VAL A 136 12.40 -2.97 3.59
C VAL A 136 12.25 -2.98 5.11
N ASP A 137 11.04 -2.78 5.63
CA ASP A 137 10.77 -2.83 7.08
C ASP A 137 11.07 -4.22 7.66
N ALA A 138 10.69 -5.29 6.95
CA ALA A 138 11.00 -6.66 7.35
C ALA A 138 12.52 -6.92 7.41
N GLU A 139 13.28 -6.49 6.40
CA GLU A 139 14.74 -6.62 6.37
C GLU A 139 15.42 -5.82 7.50
N GLN A 140 14.89 -4.65 7.81
CA GLN A 140 15.39 -3.80 8.89
C GLN A 140 14.89 -4.22 10.28
N GLY A 141 14.09 -5.28 10.34
CA GLY A 141 13.49 -5.75 11.59
C GLY A 141 12.47 -4.79 12.19
N LYS A 142 11.91 -3.87 11.42
CA LYS A 142 10.90 -2.91 11.87
C LYS A 142 9.51 -3.55 11.98
N PRO A 143 8.55 -2.92 12.72
CA PRO A 143 7.15 -3.32 12.70
C PRO A 143 6.58 -3.21 11.28
N LEU A 144 5.72 -4.17 10.91
CA LEU A 144 5.05 -4.16 9.61
C LEU A 144 3.72 -3.39 9.69
N GLU A 145 3.40 -2.58 8.68
CA GLU A 145 2.12 -1.89 8.55
C GLU A 145 0.97 -2.83 8.11
N ILE A 146 1.02 -4.11 8.51
CA ILE A 146 0.07 -5.13 8.04
C ILE A 146 -1.36 -4.85 8.51
N GLU A 147 -1.53 -4.28 9.72
CA GLU A 147 -2.84 -3.91 10.24
C GLU A 147 -3.49 -2.79 9.40
N ALA A 148 -2.72 -1.76 9.08
CA ALA A 148 -3.22 -0.62 8.31
C ALA A 148 -3.51 -1.00 6.83
N ILE A 149 -2.81 -2.01 6.29
CA ILE A 149 -2.94 -2.42 4.89
C ILE A 149 -3.97 -3.53 4.74
N ALA A 150 -3.74 -4.70 5.34
CA ALA A 150 -4.62 -5.86 5.17
C ALA A 150 -5.66 -5.96 6.31
N GLY A 151 -5.28 -5.69 7.55
CA GLY A 151 -6.16 -5.75 8.70
C GLY A 151 -7.39 -4.85 8.57
N ALA A 152 -7.20 -3.60 8.15
CA ALA A 152 -8.30 -2.67 7.92
C ALA A 152 -9.28 -3.14 6.83
N VAL A 153 -8.79 -3.79 5.77
CA VAL A 153 -9.65 -4.38 4.73
C VAL A 153 -10.42 -5.58 5.28
N LEU A 154 -9.78 -6.42 6.08
CA LEU A 154 -10.43 -7.57 6.72
C LEU A 154 -11.53 -7.15 7.70
N GLU A 155 -11.32 -6.09 8.49
CA GLU A 155 -12.35 -5.52 9.36
C GLU A 155 -13.58 -5.09 8.55
N LEU A 156 -13.39 -4.37 7.45
CA LEU A 156 -14.45 -3.97 6.54
C LEU A 156 -15.11 -5.18 5.86
N ALA A 157 -14.33 -6.21 5.49
CA ALA A 157 -14.85 -7.46 4.94
C ALA A 157 -15.80 -8.17 5.91
N GLN A 158 -15.45 -8.21 7.20
CA GLN A 158 -16.30 -8.77 8.26
C GLN A 158 -17.60 -7.96 8.41
N LEU A 159 -17.50 -6.63 8.47
CA LEU A 159 -18.66 -5.74 8.59
C LEU A 159 -19.62 -5.86 7.40
N THR A 160 -19.10 -6.09 6.20
CA THR A 160 -19.87 -6.22 4.96
C THR A 160 -20.22 -7.66 4.61
N ARG A 161 -19.73 -8.63 5.37
CA ARG A 161 -19.87 -10.07 5.09
C ARG A 161 -19.31 -10.45 3.72
N THR A 162 -18.23 -9.80 3.31
CA THR A 162 -17.54 -10.10 2.04
C THR A 162 -16.49 -11.16 2.27
N ALA A 163 -16.49 -12.23 1.49
CA ALA A 163 -15.50 -13.30 1.60
C ALA A 163 -14.12 -12.84 1.10
N THR A 164 -13.07 -13.07 1.91
CA THR A 164 -11.69 -12.64 1.63
C THR A 164 -10.66 -13.71 2.02
N PRO A 165 -10.80 -14.97 1.54
CA PRO A 165 -9.98 -16.08 2.02
C PRO A 165 -8.49 -15.94 1.69
N ALA A 166 -8.12 -15.38 0.54
CA ALA A 166 -6.72 -15.15 0.19
C ALA A 166 -6.10 -14.02 1.03
N LEU A 167 -6.86 -12.97 1.28
CA LEU A 167 -6.44 -11.84 2.11
C LEU A 167 -6.26 -12.27 3.58
N GLU A 168 -7.16 -13.08 4.11
CA GLU A 168 -7.04 -13.67 5.45
C GLU A 168 -5.78 -14.52 5.57
N ALA A 169 -5.52 -15.40 4.59
CA ALA A 169 -4.36 -16.28 4.62
C ALA A 169 -3.03 -15.50 4.60
N ILE A 170 -2.89 -14.51 3.72
CA ILE A 170 -1.65 -13.74 3.63
C ILE A 170 -1.48 -12.81 4.84
N TYR A 171 -2.57 -12.25 5.36
CA TYR A 171 -2.55 -11.47 6.60
C TYR A 171 -2.04 -12.31 7.77
N MET A 172 -2.59 -13.50 7.99
CA MET A 172 -2.14 -14.40 9.05
C MET A 172 -0.65 -14.73 8.93
N ALA A 173 -0.17 -15.04 7.73
CA ALA A 173 1.25 -15.31 7.48
C ALA A 173 2.13 -14.09 7.80
N ALA A 174 1.72 -12.90 7.38
CA ALA A 174 2.45 -11.66 7.64
C ALA A 174 2.43 -11.28 9.14
N LYS A 175 1.36 -11.59 9.88
CA LYS A 175 1.31 -11.44 11.35
C LYS A 175 2.32 -12.35 12.06
N VAL A 176 2.52 -13.57 11.57
CA VAL A 176 3.57 -14.45 12.10
C VAL A 176 4.95 -13.84 11.87
N LEU A 177 5.21 -13.31 10.66
CA LEU A 177 6.47 -12.61 10.38
C LEU A 177 6.66 -11.42 11.33
N ASP A 178 5.67 -10.56 11.49
CA ASP A 178 5.74 -9.38 12.36
C ASP A 178 6.03 -9.75 13.82
N SER A 179 5.41 -10.82 14.32
CA SER A 179 5.67 -11.35 15.67
C SER A 179 7.11 -11.88 15.85
N VAL A 180 7.66 -12.52 14.83
CA VAL A 180 9.07 -12.96 14.81
C VAL A 180 10.02 -11.76 14.84
N LEU A 181 9.73 -10.73 14.05
CA LEU A 181 10.51 -9.49 14.04
C LEU A 181 10.45 -8.77 15.40
N ALA A 182 9.28 -8.70 16.01
CA ALA A 182 9.10 -8.13 17.36
C ALA A 182 9.96 -8.84 18.40
N ARG A 183 9.96 -10.18 18.40
CA ARG A 183 10.80 -10.99 19.29
C ARG A 183 12.28 -10.73 19.07
N LYS A 184 12.74 -10.64 17.82
CA LYS A 184 14.15 -10.34 17.49
C LYS A 184 14.57 -8.96 17.98
N ARG A 185 13.71 -7.93 17.84
CA ARG A 185 13.96 -6.59 18.38
C ARG A 185 14.12 -6.60 19.90
N ALA A 186 13.21 -7.30 20.60
CA ALA A 186 13.27 -7.40 22.05
C ALA A 186 14.57 -8.09 22.55
N ALA A 187 15.00 -9.15 21.85
CA ALA A 187 16.24 -9.84 22.17
C ALA A 187 17.51 -8.98 21.91
N GLY A 188 17.52 -8.20 20.81
CA GLY A 188 18.62 -7.27 20.52
C GLY A 188 18.73 -6.12 21.52
N ALA A 189 17.58 -5.60 22.00
CA ALA A 189 17.55 -4.53 23.01
C ALA A 189 17.96 -5.01 24.42
N ALA A 190 17.85 -6.29 24.72
CA ALA A 190 18.24 -6.86 26.00
C ALA A 190 19.74 -7.23 26.07
N GLY A 191 20.44 -7.22 24.94
CA GLY A 191 21.86 -7.57 24.82
C GLY A 191 22.79 -6.38 24.58
N SER A 192 22.25 -5.16 24.48
CA SER A 192 22.98 -3.89 24.34
C SER A 192 22.95 -3.09 25.66
#